data_7d177da88a01f3f2caf15306cd9b3485
#
_entry.id   7d177da88a01f3f2caf15306cd9b3485
#
_cell.length_a   1.000
_cell.length_b   1.000
_cell.length_c   1.000
_cell.angle_alpha   90.00
_cell.angle_beta   90.00
_cell.angle_gamma   90.00
#
_symmetry.space_group_name_H-M   'P 1'
#
loop_
_entity.id
_entity.type
_entity.pdbx_description
1 polymer ?
#
loop_
_entity_poly.entity_id
_entity_poly.type
_entity_poly.pdbx_seq_one_letter_code
_entity_poly.pdbx_strand_id
1 'polypeptide(L)'
;MDKAADTLRLVAKVAALSLHRPSRPDRRWDAFWRGVSLGSLSEPIIWDAAPGAGNEEIRHHLQAMANAMDTSLPLIDLGCGNGAITRALPAIFPSVLGVDVSPEAVAAAQSAHPHVPGLSFRSLDATQPAAAAGLWRELGDANVFVRGVFHVLSRRRQARLAGSIEALLGTRGRIYLVETNVPGGALSYLRGLGATGKKIPGPLRQAISALPKPGHFGARQRSRVFPADRWTLIAEGPTVLKTVPMETGGPPGSIPAYWAVLAPRPQTSGPHTAGKVSTRW
;
A
#
# COMPACT_ATOMS: atom_id res chain seq x y z
N MET A 1 -2.74 -19.14 -32.67
CA MET A 1 -2.61 -17.66 -32.60
C MET A 1 -1.19 -17.31 -32.20
N ASP A 2 -0.53 -16.48 -32.99
CA ASP A 2 0.85 -16.07 -32.74
C ASP A 2 0.92 -15.26 -31.42
N LYS A 3 1.66 -15.79 -30.43
CA LYS A 3 1.89 -15.16 -29.12
C LYS A 3 2.55 -13.77 -29.25
N ALA A 4 3.38 -13.58 -30.29
CA ALA A 4 4.04 -12.32 -30.54
C ALA A 4 3.04 -11.24 -30.99
N ALA A 5 2.16 -11.58 -31.93
CA ALA A 5 1.11 -10.69 -32.42
C ALA A 5 0.13 -10.30 -31.31
N ASP A 6 -0.25 -11.24 -30.41
CA ASP A 6 -1.11 -10.95 -29.25
C ASP A 6 -0.42 -9.97 -28.29
N THR A 7 0.88 -10.19 -28.02
CA THR A 7 1.67 -9.30 -27.17
C THR A 7 1.76 -7.88 -27.72
N LEU A 8 2.04 -7.73 -29.01
CA LEU A 8 2.11 -6.42 -29.67
C LEU A 8 0.78 -5.67 -29.59
N ARG A 9 -0.34 -6.37 -29.86
CA ARG A 9 -1.69 -5.78 -29.75
C ARG A 9 -2.01 -5.35 -28.31
N LEU A 10 -1.65 -6.17 -27.31
CA LEU A 10 -1.86 -5.81 -25.90
C LEU A 10 -1.04 -4.58 -25.52
N VAL A 11 0.24 -4.52 -25.89
CA VAL A 11 1.13 -3.37 -25.64
C VAL A 11 0.55 -2.10 -26.27
N ALA A 12 0.11 -2.16 -27.53
CA ALA A 12 -0.49 -1.02 -28.21
C ALA A 12 -1.76 -0.52 -27.53
N LYS A 13 -2.65 -1.43 -27.08
CA LYS A 13 -3.85 -1.05 -26.32
C LYS A 13 -3.51 -0.41 -24.98
N VAL A 14 -2.55 -0.95 -24.23
CA VAL A 14 -2.09 -0.38 -22.95
C VAL A 14 -1.48 1.00 -23.16
N ALA A 15 -0.68 1.19 -24.20
CA ALA A 15 -0.11 2.49 -24.56
C ALA A 15 -1.22 3.51 -24.85
N ALA A 16 -2.18 3.16 -25.71
CA ALA A 16 -3.32 4.04 -26.03
C ALA A 16 -4.13 4.45 -24.79
N LEU A 17 -4.45 3.51 -23.90
CA LEU A 17 -5.15 3.80 -22.64
C LEU A 17 -4.35 4.71 -21.70
N SER A 18 -3.02 4.72 -21.85
CA SER A 18 -2.14 5.48 -20.98
C SER A 18 -1.89 6.93 -21.42
N LEU A 19 -2.29 7.32 -22.62
CA LEU A 19 -2.01 8.64 -23.21
C LEU A 19 -2.62 9.82 -22.43
N HIS A 20 -3.76 9.63 -21.81
CA HIS A 20 -4.52 10.68 -21.13
C HIS A 20 -4.27 10.76 -19.61
N ARG A 21 -3.26 10.07 -19.11
CA ARG A 21 -2.94 10.07 -17.66
C ARG A 21 -2.36 11.41 -17.22
N PRO A 22 -2.74 11.94 -16.05
CA PRO A 22 -2.04 13.05 -15.44
C PRO A 22 -0.53 12.75 -15.31
N SER A 23 0.32 13.74 -15.56
CA SER A 23 1.77 13.56 -15.52
C SER A 23 2.31 13.29 -14.12
N ARG A 24 1.70 13.90 -13.09
CA ARG A 24 2.09 13.74 -11.69
C ARG A 24 1.40 12.53 -11.04
N PRO A 25 2.15 11.61 -10.42
CA PRO A 25 1.59 10.39 -9.80
C PRO A 25 0.57 10.67 -8.68
N ASP A 26 0.80 11.67 -7.84
CA ASP A 26 -0.11 12.13 -6.78
C ASP A 26 -1.46 12.58 -7.36
N ARG A 27 -1.44 13.38 -8.44
CA ARG A 27 -2.65 13.83 -9.12
C ARG A 27 -3.42 12.69 -9.79
N ARG A 28 -2.75 11.56 -10.10
CA ARG A 28 -3.43 10.37 -10.68
C ARG A 28 -4.34 9.71 -9.67
N TRP A 29 -3.90 9.57 -8.43
CA TRP A 29 -4.71 9.01 -7.36
C TRP A 29 -5.92 9.88 -7.06
N ASP A 30 -5.72 11.19 -6.94
CA ASP A 30 -6.80 12.15 -6.71
C ASP A 30 -7.81 12.17 -7.86
N ALA A 31 -7.34 12.19 -9.11
CA ALA A 31 -8.20 12.11 -10.28
C ALA A 31 -8.98 10.78 -10.37
N PHE A 32 -8.35 9.67 -10.00
CA PHE A 32 -9.00 8.37 -9.94
C PHE A 32 -10.14 8.36 -8.92
N TRP A 33 -9.85 8.72 -7.68
CA TRP A 33 -10.85 8.73 -6.62
C TRP A 33 -11.98 9.73 -6.86
N ARG A 34 -11.68 10.90 -7.43
CA ARG A 34 -12.69 11.85 -7.88
C ARG A 34 -13.59 11.25 -8.97
N GLY A 35 -13.01 10.52 -9.91
CA GLY A 35 -13.77 9.82 -10.94
C GLY A 35 -14.70 8.74 -10.36
N VAL A 36 -14.26 8.02 -9.32
CA VAL A 36 -15.09 7.09 -8.55
C VAL A 36 -16.23 7.82 -7.86
N SER A 37 -15.95 8.88 -7.11
CA SER A 37 -16.95 9.66 -6.35
C SER A 37 -18.02 10.30 -7.25
N LEU A 38 -17.62 10.78 -8.43
CA LEU A 38 -18.53 11.36 -9.40
C LEU A 38 -19.29 10.33 -10.26
N GLY A 39 -19.03 9.03 -10.09
CA GLY A 39 -19.63 7.99 -10.91
C GLY A 39 -19.18 7.98 -12.37
N SER A 40 -18.14 8.76 -12.72
CA SER A 40 -17.55 8.77 -14.07
C SER A 40 -16.68 7.54 -14.35
N LEU A 41 -16.25 6.83 -13.31
CA LEU A 41 -15.62 5.53 -13.36
C LEU A 41 -16.63 4.48 -12.88
N SER A 42 -17.24 3.75 -13.81
CA SER A 42 -18.36 2.83 -13.54
C SER A 42 -17.92 1.41 -13.22
N GLU A 43 -16.66 1.07 -13.47
CA GLU A 43 -16.13 -0.26 -13.20
C GLU A 43 -15.77 -0.42 -11.73
N PRO A 44 -15.93 -1.62 -11.14
CA PRO A 44 -15.48 -1.88 -9.78
C PRO A 44 -13.99 -1.59 -9.57
N ILE A 45 -13.63 -1.13 -8.38
CA ILE A 45 -12.24 -0.87 -8.03
C ILE A 45 -11.50 -2.21 -7.92
N ILE A 46 -10.46 -2.40 -8.72
CA ILE A 46 -9.80 -3.70 -8.94
C ILE A 46 -9.38 -4.41 -7.66
N TRP A 47 -8.99 -3.68 -6.62
CA TRP A 47 -8.51 -4.23 -5.34
C TRP A 47 -9.58 -4.27 -4.25
N ASP A 48 -10.81 -3.88 -4.54
CA ASP A 48 -11.94 -4.00 -3.63
C ASP A 48 -12.59 -5.38 -3.83
N ALA A 49 -11.99 -6.38 -3.22
CA ALA A 49 -12.47 -7.75 -3.33
C ALA A 49 -13.93 -7.89 -2.87
N ALA A 50 -14.68 -8.75 -3.54
CA ALA A 50 -16.06 -9.05 -3.21
C ALA A 50 -16.21 -9.53 -1.75
N PRO A 51 -17.36 -9.29 -1.08
CA PRO A 51 -17.70 -9.89 0.21
C PRO A 51 -17.46 -11.41 0.20
N GLY A 52 -16.79 -11.93 1.22
CA GLY A 52 -16.40 -13.34 1.29
C GLY A 52 -14.91 -13.56 0.95
N ALA A 53 -14.51 -13.35 -0.30
CA ALA A 53 -13.10 -13.49 -0.70
C ALA A 53 -12.20 -12.46 -0.03
N GLY A 54 -12.67 -11.21 0.12
CA GLY A 54 -11.98 -10.17 0.89
C GLY A 54 -11.90 -10.47 2.37
N ASN A 55 -12.92 -11.10 2.95
CA ASN A 55 -12.92 -11.49 4.36
C ASN A 55 -11.87 -12.54 4.69
N GLU A 56 -11.56 -13.45 3.79
CA GLU A 56 -10.50 -14.44 3.97
C GLU A 56 -9.10 -13.78 3.95
N GLU A 57 -8.83 -12.89 3.01
CA GLU A 57 -7.60 -12.10 2.95
C GLU A 57 -7.41 -11.28 4.23
N ILE A 58 -8.45 -10.54 4.64
CA ILE A 58 -8.43 -9.71 5.85
C ILE A 58 -8.18 -10.56 7.10
N ARG A 59 -8.86 -11.70 7.25
CA ARG A 59 -8.65 -12.59 8.40
C ARG A 59 -7.20 -13.08 8.50
N HIS A 60 -6.61 -13.44 7.36
CA HIS A 60 -5.21 -13.83 7.31
C HIS A 60 -4.28 -12.68 7.77
N HIS A 61 -4.53 -11.46 7.30
CA HIS A 61 -3.75 -10.28 7.72
C HIS A 61 -3.93 -9.96 9.20
N LEU A 62 -5.15 -9.97 9.72
CA LEU A 62 -5.43 -9.74 11.15
C LEU A 62 -4.72 -10.76 12.03
N GLN A 63 -4.78 -12.05 11.70
CA GLN A 63 -4.09 -13.10 12.43
C GLN A 63 -2.57 -12.91 12.42
N ALA A 64 -1.99 -12.59 11.27
CA ALA A 64 -0.54 -12.36 11.14
C ALA A 64 -0.09 -11.12 11.92
N MET A 65 -0.87 -10.04 11.91
CA MET A 65 -0.60 -8.83 12.69
C MET A 65 -0.74 -9.09 14.19
N ALA A 66 -1.80 -9.77 14.66
CA ALA A 66 -1.99 -10.11 16.06
C ALA A 66 -0.85 -10.96 16.62
N ASN A 67 -0.27 -11.85 15.82
CA ASN A 67 0.85 -12.70 16.22
C ASN A 67 2.20 -11.97 16.24
N ALA A 68 2.34 -10.89 15.47
CA ALA A 68 3.65 -10.30 15.20
C ALA A 68 3.80 -8.84 15.65
N MET A 69 2.72 -8.16 16.05
CA MET A 69 2.72 -6.75 16.40
C MET A 69 2.23 -6.53 17.84
N ASP A 70 2.63 -5.44 18.46
CA ASP A 70 2.08 -5.02 19.77
C ASP A 70 0.70 -4.39 19.55
N THR A 71 -0.35 -5.18 19.74
CA THR A 71 -1.72 -4.74 19.51
C THR A 71 -2.23 -3.71 20.52
N SER A 72 -1.46 -3.37 21.56
CA SER A 72 -1.78 -2.26 22.47
C SER A 72 -1.50 -0.88 21.88
N LEU A 73 -0.69 -0.81 20.84
CA LEU A 73 -0.37 0.42 20.12
C LEU A 73 -1.44 0.76 19.07
N PRO A 74 -1.62 2.06 18.75
CA PRO A 74 -2.43 2.46 17.62
C PRO A 74 -1.86 1.91 16.30
N LEU A 75 -2.71 1.77 15.29
CA LEU A 75 -2.33 1.36 13.95
C LEU A 75 -2.58 2.48 12.95
N ILE A 76 -1.60 2.74 12.08
CA ILE A 76 -1.73 3.64 10.94
C ILE A 76 -1.77 2.80 9.66
N ASP A 77 -2.87 2.88 8.90
CA ASP A 77 -3.01 2.26 7.58
C ASP A 77 -2.60 3.27 6.50
N LEU A 78 -1.40 3.09 5.92
CA LEU A 78 -0.84 3.99 4.91
C LEU A 78 -1.27 3.61 3.50
N GLY A 79 -2.02 4.49 2.85
CA GLY A 79 -2.66 4.26 1.55
C GLY A 79 -3.98 3.52 1.70
N CYS A 80 -4.80 3.95 2.64
CA CYS A 80 -6.05 3.29 3.02
C CYS A 80 -7.14 3.29 1.93
N GLY A 81 -7.01 4.16 0.90
CA GLY A 81 -8.02 4.32 -0.14
C GLY A 81 -9.39 4.67 0.44
N ASN A 82 -10.42 3.96 0.01
CA ASN A 82 -11.80 4.10 0.52
C ASN A 82 -12.06 3.40 1.89
N GLY A 83 -11.02 2.90 2.55
CA GLY A 83 -11.14 2.28 3.86
C GLY A 83 -11.72 0.86 3.87
N ALA A 84 -11.89 0.23 2.72
CA ALA A 84 -12.53 -1.10 2.61
C ALA A 84 -11.83 -2.19 3.46
N ILE A 85 -10.51 -2.12 3.61
CA ILE A 85 -9.74 -3.00 4.49
C ILE A 85 -9.59 -2.38 5.89
N THR A 86 -9.31 -1.09 5.97
CA THR A 86 -9.06 -0.35 7.19
C THR A 86 -10.17 -0.55 8.24
N ARG A 87 -11.43 -0.64 7.80
CA ARG A 87 -12.61 -0.84 8.66
C ARG A 87 -12.57 -2.12 9.52
N ALA A 88 -11.76 -3.10 9.14
CA ALA A 88 -11.63 -4.36 9.87
C ALA A 88 -10.53 -4.33 10.94
N LEU A 89 -9.60 -3.39 10.86
CA LEU A 89 -8.43 -3.31 11.74
C LEU A 89 -8.74 -2.99 13.21
N PRO A 90 -9.80 -2.22 13.53
CA PRO A 90 -10.23 -2.01 14.92
C PRO A 90 -10.61 -3.29 15.67
N ALA A 91 -10.79 -4.41 14.99
CA ALA A 91 -11.02 -5.71 15.65
C ALA A 91 -9.84 -6.17 16.52
N ILE A 92 -8.63 -5.68 16.27
CA ILE A 92 -7.42 -6.07 17.01
C ILE A 92 -6.57 -4.89 17.50
N PHE A 93 -6.83 -3.67 17.03
CA PHE A 93 -6.11 -2.46 17.48
C PHE A 93 -7.04 -1.47 18.15
N PRO A 94 -6.64 -0.81 19.24
CA PRO A 94 -7.51 0.08 20.03
C PRO A 94 -7.89 1.35 19.27
N SER A 95 -7.03 1.80 18.37
CA SER A 95 -7.21 2.97 17.53
C SER A 95 -6.57 2.75 16.17
N VAL A 96 -7.29 3.06 15.10
CA VAL A 96 -6.85 2.93 13.73
C VAL A 96 -7.03 4.26 13.00
N LEU A 97 -5.96 4.73 12.39
CA LEU A 97 -5.96 5.89 11.51
C LEU A 97 -5.65 5.46 10.09
N GLY A 98 -6.64 5.51 9.19
CA GLY A 98 -6.41 5.40 7.76
C GLY A 98 -5.88 6.72 7.20
N VAL A 99 -4.78 6.68 6.46
CA VAL A 99 -4.26 7.86 5.76
C VAL A 99 -4.08 7.58 4.27
N ASP A 100 -4.45 8.54 3.45
CA ASP A 100 -4.22 8.50 2.01
C ASP A 100 -3.77 9.87 1.49
N VAL A 101 -3.01 9.88 0.40
CA VAL A 101 -2.56 11.12 -0.25
C VAL A 101 -3.70 11.84 -0.95
N SER A 102 -4.76 11.14 -1.33
CA SER A 102 -5.93 11.68 -2.00
C SER A 102 -7.00 12.10 -0.98
N PRO A 103 -7.35 13.40 -0.91
CA PRO A 103 -8.50 13.85 -0.12
C PRO A 103 -9.81 13.19 -0.54
N GLU A 104 -9.98 12.88 -1.83
CA GLU A 104 -11.18 12.22 -2.36
C GLU A 104 -11.32 10.77 -1.86
N ALA A 105 -10.18 10.03 -1.76
CA ALA A 105 -10.16 8.71 -1.14
C ALA A 105 -10.60 8.78 0.31
N VAL A 106 -10.05 9.74 1.06
CA VAL A 106 -10.39 9.95 2.48
C VAL A 106 -11.86 10.31 2.66
N ALA A 107 -12.39 11.21 1.84
CA ALA A 107 -13.81 11.57 1.87
C ALA A 107 -14.71 10.34 1.60
N ALA A 108 -14.34 9.50 0.63
CA ALA A 108 -15.04 8.24 0.35
C ALA A 108 -14.98 7.28 1.56
N ALA A 109 -13.79 7.15 2.20
CA ALA A 109 -13.63 6.32 3.40
C ALA A 109 -14.46 6.80 4.58
N GLN A 110 -14.47 8.10 4.86
CA GLN A 110 -15.27 8.71 5.92
C GLN A 110 -16.77 8.52 5.69
N SER A 111 -17.21 8.69 4.43
CA SER A 111 -18.62 8.49 4.04
C SER A 111 -19.05 7.03 4.15
N ALA A 112 -18.17 6.09 3.79
CA ALA A 112 -18.48 4.66 3.80
C ALA A 112 -18.45 4.05 5.23
N HIS A 113 -17.71 4.66 6.16
CA HIS A 113 -17.45 4.09 7.49
C HIS A 113 -17.63 5.11 8.63
N PRO A 114 -18.80 5.81 8.73
CA PRO A 114 -18.96 6.98 9.61
C PRO A 114 -19.01 6.62 11.09
N HIS A 115 -19.30 5.37 11.46
CA HIS A 115 -19.60 4.98 12.84
C HIS A 115 -18.82 3.75 13.30
N VAL A 116 -17.63 3.50 12.76
CA VAL A 116 -16.77 2.42 13.24
C VAL A 116 -15.97 2.92 14.45
N PRO A 117 -16.21 2.40 15.68
CA PRO A 117 -15.49 2.82 16.87
C PRO A 117 -13.97 2.61 16.71
N GLY A 118 -13.18 3.58 17.17
CA GLY A 118 -11.73 3.50 17.09
C GLY A 118 -11.14 3.72 15.69
N LEU A 119 -11.96 4.06 14.68
CA LEU A 119 -11.53 4.30 13.31
C LEU A 119 -11.66 5.78 12.93
N SER A 120 -10.61 6.31 12.32
CA SER A 120 -10.61 7.65 11.72
C SER A 120 -9.83 7.67 10.41
N PHE A 121 -10.04 8.72 9.60
CA PHE A 121 -9.38 8.87 8.31
C PHE A 121 -8.86 10.29 8.12
N ARG A 122 -7.66 10.43 7.52
CA ARG A 122 -7.00 11.72 7.29
C ARG A 122 -6.24 11.75 5.97
N SER A 123 -6.34 12.86 5.24
CA SER A 123 -5.48 13.09 4.06
C SER A 123 -4.08 13.48 4.50
N LEU A 124 -3.07 12.73 4.01
CA LEU A 124 -1.66 12.94 4.36
C LEU A 124 -0.74 12.31 3.31
N ASP A 125 0.24 13.05 2.79
CA ASP A 125 1.34 12.47 2.01
C ASP A 125 2.40 11.90 2.95
N ALA A 126 2.32 10.61 3.23
CA ALA A 126 3.26 9.89 4.08
C ALA A 126 4.71 9.84 3.51
N THR A 127 4.94 10.26 2.26
CA THR A 127 6.30 10.42 1.72
C THR A 127 6.97 11.74 2.15
N GLN A 128 6.29 12.56 2.95
CA GLN A 128 6.81 13.82 3.51
C GLN A 128 7.23 13.59 4.97
N PRO A 129 8.53 13.67 5.30
CA PRO A 129 9.01 13.40 6.66
C PRO A 129 8.41 14.31 7.74
N ALA A 130 8.14 15.58 7.41
CA ALA A 130 7.52 16.51 8.35
C ALA A 130 6.09 16.10 8.73
N ALA A 131 5.33 15.53 7.79
CA ALA A 131 3.98 15.03 8.05
C ALA A 131 4.01 13.80 8.98
N ALA A 132 4.93 12.87 8.75
CA ALA A 132 5.13 11.72 9.62
C ALA A 132 5.57 12.13 11.03
N ALA A 133 6.51 13.06 11.16
CA ALA A 133 6.95 13.59 12.45
C ALA A 133 5.82 14.32 13.21
N GLY A 134 4.93 15.02 12.48
CA GLY A 134 3.72 15.62 13.06
C GLY A 134 2.78 14.56 13.64
N LEU A 135 2.53 13.52 12.87
CA LEU A 135 1.65 12.43 13.26
C LEU A 135 2.22 11.62 14.44
N TRP A 136 3.54 11.35 14.47
CA TRP A 136 4.18 10.71 15.62
C TRP A 136 4.07 11.53 16.91
N ARG A 137 4.23 12.86 16.83
CA ARG A 137 4.04 13.74 18.02
C ARG A 137 2.62 13.70 18.56
N GLU A 138 1.62 13.43 17.72
CA GLU A 138 0.22 13.31 18.08
C GLU A 138 -0.10 11.94 18.70
N LEU A 139 0.39 10.86 18.10
CA LEU A 139 -0.03 9.48 18.44
C LEU A 139 0.97 8.73 19.32
N GLY A 140 2.24 9.17 19.37
CA GLY A 140 3.35 8.38 19.90
C GLY A 140 3.77 7.24 18.98
N ASP A 141 4.40 6.22 19.54
CA ASP A 141 4.78 5.00 18.83
C ASP A 141 3.51 4.29 18.32
N ALA A 142 3.50 3.94 17.04
CA ALA A 142 2.37 3.29 16.38
C ALA A 142 2.84 2.10 15.55
N ASN A 143 1.94 1.15 15.31
CA ASN A 143 2.13 0.18 14.25
C ASN A 143 1.77 0.79 12.89
N VAL A 144 2.32 0.22 11.83
CA VAL A 144 2.01 0.65 10.46
C VAL A 144 1.59 -0.55 9.63
N PHE A 145 0.45 -0.43 8.94
CA PHE A 145 0.00 -1.33 7.89
C PHE A 145 0.16 -0.65 6.54
N VAL A 146 0.63 -1.40 5.54
CA VAL A 146 0.76 -0.93 4.16
C VAL A 146 0.32 -2.04 3.20
N ARG A 147 -0.66 -1.76 2.33
CA ARG A 147 -1.10 -2.71 1.32
C ARG A 147 -1.12 -2.06 -0.06
N GLY A 148 -0.25 -2.53 -0.96
CA GLY A 148 -0.28 -2.11 -2.36
C GLY A 148 0.23 -0.69 -2.64
N VAL A 149 1.15 -0.15 -1.83
CA VAL A 149 1.67 1.21 -1.96
C VAL A 149 3.09 1.25 -2.53
N PHE A 150 4.01 0.44 -2.03
CA PHE A 150 5.42 0.52 -2.45
C PHE A 150 5.62 0.22 -3.93
N HIS A 151 4.86 -0.73 -4.49
CA HIS A 151 5.03 -1.14 -5.89
C HIS A 151 4.66 -0.07 -6.92
N VAL A 152 3.91 0.96 -6.53
CA VAL A 152 3.55 2.09 -7.41
C VAL A 152 4.44 3.32 -7.22
N LEU A 153 5.32 3.31 -6.21
CA LEU A 153 6.22 4.42 -5.90
C LEU A 153 7.55 4.30 -6.63
N SER A 154 8.13 5.45 -7.01
CA SER A 154 9.52 5.52 -7.45
C SER A 154 10.47 5.16 -6.30
N ARG A 155 11.70 4.70 -6.61
CA ARG A 155 12.72 4.34 -5.60
C ARG A 155 12.96 5.46 -4.56
N ARG A 156 12.98 6.72 -5.02
CA ARG A 156 13.16 7.88 -4.13
C ARG A 156 11.98 8.04 -3.17
N ARG A 157 10.74 7.85 -3.66
CA ARG A 157 9.54 7.92 -2.80
C ARG A 157 9.45 6.72 -1.87
N GLN A 158 9.85 5.52 -2.31
CA GLN A 158 9.96 4.34 -1.45
C GLN A 158 10.89 4.59 -0.26
N ALA A 159 12.08 5.17 -0.49
CA ALA A 159 13.02 5.50 0.56
C ALA A 159 12.47 6.55 1.54
N ARG A 160 11.78 7.59 1.02
CA ARG A 160 11.14 8.59 1.87
C ARG A 160 10.02 8.00 2.73
N LEU A 161 9.17 7.16 2.13
CA LEU A 161 8.11 6.47 2.86
C LEU A 161 8.69 5.56 3.96
N ALA A 162 9.76 4.81 3.68
CA ALA A 162 10.43 3.98 4.68
C ALA A 162 10.97 4.81 5.85
N GLY A 163 11.58 5.98 5.59
CA GLY A 163 12.01 6.90 6.65
C GLY A 163 10.86 7.48 7.47
N SER A 164 9.74 7.79 6.82
CA SER A 164 8.53 8.22 7.51
C SER A 164 7.94 7.10 8.38
N ILE A 165 7.90 5.88 7.87
CA ILE A 165 7.46 4.71 8.62
C ILE A 165 8.35 4.49 9.86
N GLU A 166 9.67 4.55 9.70
CA GLU A 166 10.61 4.41 10.82
C GLU A 166 10.32 5.43 11.94
N ALA A 167 10.04 6.68 11.57
CA ALA A 167 9.67 7.71 12.54
C ALA A 167 8.33 7.43 13.25
N LEU A 168 7.33 6.89 12.54
CA LEU A 168 6.03 6.54 13.10
C LEU A 168 6.08 5.33 14.03
N LEU A 169 6.94 4.36 13.73
CA LEU A 169 7.10 3.16 14.56
C LEU A 169 7.73 3.46 15.92
N GLY A 170 8.55 4.50 15.99
CA GLY A 170 9.33 4.81 17.19
C GLY A 170 10.19 3.62 17.61
N THR A 171 10.11 3.23 18.88
CA THR A 171 10.88 2.13 19.45
C THR A 171 10.11 0.83 19.60
N ARG A 172 8.79 0.86 19.59
CA ARG A 172 7.89 -0.26 19.89
C ARG A 172 7.14 -0.77 18.67
N GLY A 173 6.81 0.11 17.73
CA GLY A 173 5.97 -0.20 16.60
C GLY A 173 6.63 -1.15 15.59
N ARG A 174 5.80 -1.80 14.80
CA ARG A 174 6.19 -2.67 13.69
C ARG A 174 5.42 -2.31 12.43
N ILE A 175 6.04 -2.53 11.29
CA ILE A 175 5.34 -2.48 10.00
C ILE A 175 4.93 -3.88 9.58
N TYR A 176 3.67 -4.01 9.12
CA TYR A 176 3.19 -5.13 8.32
C TYR A 176 2.90 -4.62 6.91
N LEU A 177 3.61 -5.13 5.93
CA LEU A 177 3.42 -4.74 4.52
C LEU A 177 2.94 -5.92 3.67
N VAL A 178 2.07 -5.61 2.70
CA VAL A 178 1.60 -6.56 1.69
C VAL A 178 1.68 -5.89 0.32
N GLU A 179 2.44 -6.47 -0.61
CA GLU A 179 2.73 -5.85 -1.90
C GLU A 179 2.62 -6.83 -3.05
N THR A 180 2.29 -6.33 -4.23
CA THR A 180 2.24 -7.17 -5.44
C THR A 180 3.61 -7.72 -5.79
N ASN A 181 3.69 -9.03 -6.04
CA ASN A 181 4.93 -9.73 -6.35
C ASN A 181 4.74 -10.64 -7.58
N VAL A 182 4.36 -10.04 -8.70
CA VAL A 182 4.10 -10.77 -9.94
C VAL A 182 5.40 -10.94 -10.73
N PRO A 183 5.88 -12.17 -10.94
CA PRO A 183 7.03 -12.44 -11.79
C PRO A 183 6.77 -12.02 -13.25
N GLY A 184 7.80 -11.58 -13.97
CA GLY A 184 7.70 -11.24 -15.39
C GLY A 184 7.18 -9.84 -15.71
N GLY A 185 6.96 -8.98 -14.70
CA GLY A 185 6.67 -7.56 -14.89
C GLY A 185 5.23 -7.26 -15.31
N ALA A 186 5.01 -6.02 -15.82
CA ALA A 186 3.67 -5.49 -16.05
C ALA A 186 2.82 -6.29 -17.04
N LEU A 187 3.39 -6.88 -18.08
CA LEU A 187 2.63 -7.71 -19.02
C LEU A 187 2.14 -9.01 -18.38
N SER A 188 2.96 -9.65 -17.56
CA SER A 188 2.56 -10.83 -16.79
C SER A 188 1.46 -10.49 -15.79
N TYR A 189 1.57 -9.35 -15.13
CA TYR A 189 0.52 -8.81 -14.26
C TYR A 189 -0.81 -8.65 -15.00
N LEU A 190 -0.81 -7.97 -16.15
CA LEU A 190 -2.01 -7.75 -16.95
C LEU A 190 -2.64 -9.07 -17.46
N ARG A 191 -1.79 -9.99 -17.92
CA ARG A 191 -2.25 -11.31 -18.40
C ARG A 191 -2.79 -12.16 -17.26
N GLY A 192 -2.19 -12.13 -16.10
CA GLY A 192 -2.70 -12.80 -14.89
C GLY A 192 -4.08 -12.33 -14.48
N LEU A 193 -4.47 -11.11 -14.88
CA LEU A 193 -5.80 -10.54 -14.70
C LEU A 193 -6.69 -10.64 -15.97
N GLY A 194 -6.40 -11.54 -16.88
CA GLY A 194 -7.23 -11.84 -18.04
C GLY A 194 -7.05 -10.92 -19.26
N ALA A 195 -6.06 -10.00 -19.26
CA ALA A 195 -5.80 -9.16 -20.42
C ALA A 195 -5.18 -9.95 -21.57
N THR A 196 -5.68 -9.73 -22.78
CA THR A 196 -5.16 -10.28 -24.03
C THR A 196 -5.05 -9.19 -25.09
N GLY A 197 -4.40 -9.49 -26.22
CA GLY A 197 -4.40 -8.60 -27.37
C GLY A 197 -5.81 -8.32 -27.94
N LYS A 198 -6.78 -9.19 -27.64
CA LYS A 198 -8.17 -9.01 -28.08
C LYS A 198 -9.00 -8.20 -27.07
N LYS A 199 -8.87 -8.48 -25.76
CA LYS A 199 -9.72 -7.93 -24.69
C LYS A 199 -8.88 -7.50 -23.48
N ILE A 200 -9.24 -6.38 -22.88
CA ILE A 200 -8.80 -5.98 -21.54
C ILE A 200 -10.06 -5.87 -20.67
N PRO A 201 -10.15 -6.62 -19.55
CA PRO A 201 -11.29 -6.52 -18.63
C PRO A 201 -11.60 -5.09 -18.19
N GLY A 202 -12.88 -4.78 -17.95
CA GLY A 202 -13.34 -3.43 -17.58
C GLY A 202 -12.59 -2.82 -16.38
N PRO A 203 -12.58 -3.47 -15.20
CA PRO A 203 -11.87 -2.95 -14.03
C PRO A 203 -10.39 -2.71 -14.29
N LEU A 204 -9.74 -3.62 -15.04
CA LEU A 204 -8.33 -3.48 -15.40
C LEU A 204 -8.08 -2.34 -16.39
N ARG A 205 -8.98 -2.14 -17.36
CA ARG A 205 -8.92 -1.02 -18.32
C ARG A 205 -9.04 0.31 -17.60
N GLN A 206 -9.97 0.45 -16.66
CA GLN A 206 -10.12 1.63 -15.81
C GLN A 206 -8.84 1.90 -15.02
N ALA A 207 -8.26 0.90 -14.36
CA ALA A 207 -7.00 1.03 -13.64
C ALA A 207 -5.84 1.44 -14.56
N ILE A 208 -5.71 0.85 -15.75
CA ILE A 208 -4.68 1.21 -16.73
C ILE A 208 -4.81 2.66 -17.18
N SER A 209 -6.01 3.16 -17.42
CA SER A 209 -6.21 4.53 -17.93
C SER A 209 -5.95 5.61 -16.88
N ALA A 210 -6.11 5.32 -15.60
CA ALA A 210 -6.07 6.30 -14.53
C ALA A 210 -4.81 6.21 -13.65
N LEU A 211 -4.32 5.00 -13.36
CA LEU A 211 -3.35 4.77 -12.28
C LEU A 211 -1.89 4.68 -12.76
N PRO A 212 -0.92 4.85 -11.87
CA PRO A 212 0.48 4.56 -12.15
C PRO A 212 0.67 3.12 -12.62
N LYS A 213 1.69 2.88 -13.46
CA LYS A 213 2.05 1.53 -13.85
C LYS A 213 2.49 0.74 -12.60
N PRO A 214 1.88 -0.42 -12.31
CA PRO A 214 2.31 -1.23 -11.19
C PRO A 214 3.73 -1.75 -11.41
N GLY A 215 4.52 -1.72 -10.36
CA GLY A 215 5.84 -2.33 -10.29
C GLY A 215 5.75 -3.72 -9.69
N HIS A 216 6.88 -4.19 -9.20
CA HIS A 216 7.08 -5.44 -8.51
C HIS A 216 7.76 -5.15 -7.16
N PHE A 217 7.27 -5.73 -6.08
CA PHE A 217 7.84 -5.56 -4.75
C PHE A 217 7.83 -6.89 -3.98
N GLY A 218 8.94 -7.58 -4.00
CA GLY A 218 9.17 -8.82 -3.25
C GLY A 218 10.35 -8.67 -2.30
N ALA A 219 10.89 -9.79 -1.81
CA ALA A 219 11.97 -9.82 -0.82
C ALA A 219 13.21 -8.99 -1.22
N ARG A 220 13.59 -9.00 -2.53
CA ARG A 220 14.71 -8.21 -3.03
C ARG A 220 14.45 -6.70 -2.96
N GLN A 221 13.24 -6.24 -3.28
CA GLN A 221 12.87 -4.83 -3.17
C GLN A 221 12.75 -4.43 -1.70
N ARG A 222 12.15 -5.29 -0.87
CA ARG A 222 12.06 -5.09 0.57
C ARG A 222 13.43 -4.90 1.20
N SER A 223 14.42 -5.78 0.93
CA SER A 223 15.76 -5.65 1.51
C SER A 223 16.51 -4.38 1.09
N ARG A 224 16.21 -3.83 -0.10
CA ARG A 224 16.75 -2.55 -0.53
C ARG A 224 16.09 -1.36 0.17
N VAL A 225 14.78 -1.41 0.42
CA VAL A 225 14.01 -0.32 1.04
C VAL A 225 14.17 -0.34 2.57
N PHE A 226 14.27 -1.53 3.14
CA PHE A 226 14.43 -1.80 4.57
C PHE A 226 15.72 -2.62 4.79
N PRO A 227 16.89 -1.98 4.69
CA PRO A 227 18.17 -2.68 4.75
C PRO A 227 18.46 -3.23 6.15
N ALA A 228 19.20 -4.35 6.22
CA ALA A 228 19.38 -5.14 7.43
C ALA A 228 20.23 -4.47 8.52
N ASP A 229 20.99 -3.44 8.18
CA ASP A 229 21.72 -2.60 9.15
C ASP A 229 20.79 -1.69 9.97
N ARG A 230 19.62 -1.33 9.41
CA ARG A 230 18.62 -0.46 10.07
C ARG A 230 17.35 -1.20 10.49
N TRP A 231 17.06 -2.36 9.89
CA TRP A 231 15.80 -3.06 10.06
C TRP A 231 15.99 -4.53 10.42
N THR A 232 15.16 -5.00 11.32
CA THR A 232 15.03 -6.41 11.65
C THR A 232 13.83 -6.98 10.91
N LEU A 233 14.05 -8.00 10.07
CA LEU A 233 12.98 -8.80 9.47
C LEU A 233 12.50 -9.81 10.52
N ILE A 234 11.22 -9.75 10.86
CA ILE A 234 10.59 -10.63 11.85
C ILE A 234 9.98 -11.87 11.15
N ALA A 235 9.23 -11.61 10.07
CA ALA A 235 8.60 -12.66 9.28
C ALA A 235 8.35 -12.18 7.86
N GLU A 236 8.30 -13.07 6.89
CA GLU A 236 7.94 -12.79 5.51
C GLU A 236 7.43 -14.04 4.80
N GLY A 237 6.71 -13.86 3.69
CA GLY A 237 6.27 -14.99 2.88
C GLY A 237 5.47 -14.58 1.66
N PRO A 238 5.15 -15.57 0.80
CA PRO A 238 4.20 -15.37 -0.29
C PRO A 238 2.78 -15.24 0.24
N THR A 239 1.97 -14.49 -0.50
CA THR A 239 0.51 -14.38 -0.28
C THR A 239 -0.18 -14.03 -1.60
N VAL A 240 -1.48 -13.75 -1.55
CA VAL A 240 -2.26 -13.27 -2.68
C VAL A 240 -3.07 -12.06 -2.26
N LEU A 241 -3.21 -11.10 -3.16
CA LEU A 241 -4.17 -10.02 -3.06
C LEU A 241 -5.42 -10.42 -3.85
N LYS A 242 -6.57 -10.38 -3.21
CA LYS A 242 -7.85 -10.64 -3.89
C LYS A 242 -8.26 -9.41 -4.69
N THR A 243 -8.89 -9.65 -5.82
CA THR A 243 -9.44 -8.59 -6.68
C THR A 243 -10.93 -8.85 -6.93
N VAL A 244 -11.61 -7.81 -7.38
CA VAL A 244 -12.95 -7.99 -7.94
C VAL A 244 -12.92 -8.97 -9.12
N PRO A 245 -14.06 -9.61 -9.48
CA PRO A 245 -14.18 -10.36 -10.73
C PRO A 245 -13.77 -9.50 -11.92
N MET A 246 -12.94 -10.05 -12.79
CA MET A 246 -12.53 -9.36 -14.03
C MET A 246 -13.59 -9.43 -15.12
N GLU A 247 -14.57 -10.29 -14.96
CA GLU A 247 -15.75 -10.44 -15.83
C GLU A 247 -17.01 -10.50 -14.97
N THR A 248 -18.10 -9.94 -15.49
CA THR A 248 -19.41 -9.94 -14.80
C THR A 248 -19.85 -11.38 -14.50
N GLY A 249 -20.14 -11.65 -13.23
CA GLY A 249 -20.53 -12.99 -12.77
C GLY A 249 -19.38 -14.00 -12.66
N GLY A 250 -18.15 -13.61 -12.95
CA GLY A 250 -16.97 -14.45 -12.79
C GLY A 250 -16.51 -14.56 -11.33
N PRO A 251 -15.58 -15.48 -11.02
CA PRO A 251 -14.99 -15.56 -9.69
C PRO A 251 -14.07 -14.36 -9.42
N PRO A 252 -13.85 -13.99 -8.14
CA PRO A 252 -12.81 -13.05 -7.75
C PRO A 252 -11.45 -13.49 -8.29
N GLY A 253 -10.67 -12.53 -8.78
CA GLY A 253 -9.29 -12.76 -9.18
C GLY A 253 -8.33 -12.77 -7.99
N SER A 254 -7.08 -13.14 -8.28
CA SER A 254 -6.00 -13.04 -7.30
C SER A 254 -4.70 -12.60 -7.97
N ILE A 255 -3.94 -11.79 -7.27
CA ILE A 255 -2.63 -11.29 -7.69
C ILE A 255 -1.58 -11.90 -6.77
N PRO A 256 -0.54 -12.58 -7.29
CA PRO A 256 0.58 -13.01 -6.47
C PRO A 256 1.16 -11.83 -5.69
N ALA A 257 1.38 -12.02 -4.40
CA ALA A 257 1.83 -10.99 -3.49
C ALA A 257 2.90 -11.50 -2.53
N TYR A 258 3.48 -10.59 -1.82
CA TYR A 258 4.50 -10.81 -0.81
C TYR A 258 4.13 -10.01 0.43
N TRP A 259 4.26 -10.59 1.61
CA TRP A 259 4.09 -9.91 2.88
C TRP A 259 5.35 -9.97 3.73
N ALA A 260 5.53 -8.97 4.58
CA ALA A 260 6.62 -8.96 5.57
C ALA A 260 6.24 -8.15 6.81
N VAL A 261 6.81 -8.57 7.95
CA VAL A 261 6.80 -7.82 9.20
C VAL A 261 8.23 -7.40 9.53
N LEU A 262 8.42 -6.11 9.80
CA LEU A 262 9.72 -5.55 10.16
C LEU A 262 9.60 -4.61 11.37
N ALA A 263 10.72 -4.46 12.07
CA ALA A 263 10.92 -3.46 13.12
C ALA A 263 12.18 -2.65 12.84
N PRO A 264 12.25 -1.36 13.22
CA PRO A 264 13.50 -0.62 13.22
C PRO A 264 14.48 -1.27 14.21
N ARG A 265 15.77 -1.28 13.88
CA ARG A 265 16.79 -1.64 14.85
C ARG A 265 17.01 -0.48 15.80
N PRO A 266 17.16 -0.72 17.11
CA PRO A 266 17.61 0.32 18.03
C PRO A 266 18.91 0.93 17.51
N GLN A 267 18.91 2.23 17.34
CA GLN A 267 20.17 2.92 17.04
C GLN A 267 21.05 2.78 18.29
N THR A 268 22.15 2.05 18.21
CA THR A 268 23.18 2.11 19.22
C THR A 268 23.72 3.54 19.21
N SER A 269 23.31 4.33 20.19
CA SER A 269 23.97 5.62 20.46
C SER A 269 25.46 5.31 20.64
N GLY A 270 26.25 5.70 19.67
CA GLY A 270 27.72 5.65 19.80
C GLY A 270 28.12 6.36 21.07
N PRO A 271 29.25 5.99 21.71
CA PRO A 271 29.69 6.61 22.94
C PRO A 271 29.75 8.12 22.73
N HIS A 272 28.96 8.87 23.50
CA HIS A 272 29.14 10.30 23.63
C HIS A 272 30.60 10.51 24.06
N THR A 273 31.44 10.98 23.17
CA THR A 273 32.74 11.53 23.53
C THR A 273 32.46 12.73 24.43
N ALA A 274 32.52 12.48 25.74
CA ALA A 274 32.49 13.54 26.74
C ALA A 274 33.63 14.49 26.37
N GLY A 275 33.28 15.67 25.88
CA GLY A 275 34.21 16.71 25.57
C GLY A 275 35.04 16.99 26.84
N LYS A 276 36.35 16.77 26.78
CA LYS A 276 37.26 17.19 27.81
C LYS A 276 37.16 18.71 27.94
N VAL A 277 36.52 19.15 29.01
CA VAL A 277 36.60 20.55 29.44
C VAL A 277 38.05 20.78 29.84
N SER A 278 38.83 21.44 28.99
CA SER A 278 40.17 21.92 29.31
C SER A 278 40.02 23.14 30.20
N THR A 279 40.11 22.95 31.48
CA THR A 279 40.42 24.04 32.45
C THR A 279 41.85 24.45 32.23
N ARG A 280 42.07 25.59 31.58
CA ARG A 280 43.35 26.35 31.71
C ARG A 280 43.15 27.44 32.74
N TRP A 281 44.03 27.40 33.75
CA TRP A 281 44.31 28.45 34.72
C TRP A 281 45.01 29.66 34.04
#